data_41e855ba1150c84c134d2a65b240914c
#
_entry.id   41e855ba1150c84c134d2a65b240914c
#
_cell.length_a   1.000
_cell.length_b   1.000
_cell.length_c   1.000
_cell.angle_alpha   90.00
_cell.angle_beta   90.00
_cell.angle_gamma   90.00
#
_symmetry.space_group_name_H-M   'P 1'
#
loop_
_entity.id
_entity.type
_entity.pdbx_description
1 polymer ?
#
loop_
_entity_poly.entity_id
_entity_poly.type
_entity_poly.pdbx_seq_one_letter_code
_entity_poly.pdbx_strand_id
1 'polypeptide(L)'
;RRQRQMCIRDRILCINFFINGMRRAVLIFKESMGLFWYDRYKAIAEAILNLVISVLLVTHFGVAGVFAGTFCSTVLTSVWVEPYVIYKYRLKKPVIGFFVKYVRYLGVMSVVWGITEFYCNFVKGQAFLVLICRLGICLVIPNVLLWFTYKRTEEWKALWNLLKRIAGKVFAGGKR
;
A
#
# COMPACT_ATOMS: atom_id res chain seq x y z
N ARG A 1 -21.48 2.46 20.51
CA ARG A 1 -20.08 2.94 20.61
C ARG A 1 -19.06 1.89 20.14
N ARG A 2 -19.13 0.61 20.55
CA ARG A 2 -18.19 -0.46 20.14
C ARG A 2 -18.11 -0.66 18.61
N GLN A 3 -19.24 -0.69 17.92
CA GLN A 3 -19.30 -0.91 16.47
C GLN A 3 -18.64 0.22 15.68
N ARG A 4 -18.80 1.47 16.12
CA ARG A 4 -18.15 2.64 15.49
C ARG A 4 -16.63 2.62 15.67
N GLN A 5 -16.15 2.19 16.84
CA GLN A 5 -14.71 2.03 17.08
C GLN A 5 -14.09 0.89 16.26
N MET A 6 -14.82 -0.20 16.00
CA MET A 6 -14.38 -1.26 15.08
C MET A 6 -14.18 -0.71 13.65
N CYS A 7 -15.17 0.00 13.11
CA CYS A 7 -15.06 0.56 11.76
C CYS A 7 -13.88 1.55 11.60
N ILE A 8 -13.61 2.38 12.61
CA ILE A 8 -12.46 3.31 12.58
C ILE A 8 -11.15 2.54 12.59
N ARG A 9 -11.04 1.52 13.43
CA ARG A 9 -9.86 0.66 13.52
C ARG A 9 -9.57 -0.04 12.20
N ASP A 10 -10.60 -0.61 11.58
CA ASP A 10 -10.48 -1.34 10.32
C ASP A 10 -10.04 -0.40 9.18
N ARG A 11 -10.56 0.82 9.14
CA ARG A 11 -10.12 1.84 8.16
C ARG A 11 -8.66 2.22 8.34
N ILE A 12 -8.21 2.44 9.57
CA ILE A 12 -6.79 2.75 9.85
C ILE A 12 -5.89 1.57 9.46
N LEU A 13 -6.30 0.34 9.74
CA LEU A 13 -5.56 -0.87 9.33
C LEU A 13 -5.44 -0.98 7.80
N CYS A 14 -6.52 -0.74 7.06
CA CYS A 14 -6.50 -0.77 5.59
C CYS A 14 -5.55 0.29 5.01
N ILE A 15 -5.57 1.51 5.56
CA ILE A 15 -4.66 2.59 5.13
C ILE A 15 -3.22 2.22 5.45
N ASN A 16 -2.94 1.69 6.64
CA ASN A 16 -1.61 1.21 7.02
C ASN A 16 -1.12 0.11 6.08
N PHE A 17 -1.98 -0.84 5.76
CA PHE A 17 -1.64 -1.94 4.83
C PHE A 17 -1.29 -1.40 3.44
N PHE A 18 -2.07 -0.45 2.93
CA PHE A 18 -1.82 0.17 1.64
C PHE A 18 -0.46 0.92 1.61
N ILE A 19 -0.20 1.75 2.62
CA ILE A 19 1.07 2.51 2.69
C ILE A 19 2.26 1.58 2.81
N ASN A 20 2.17 0.53 3.64
CA ASN A 20 3.22 -0.47 3.77
C ASN A 20 3.43 -1.27 2.46
N GLY A 21 2.36 -1.55 1.71
CA GLY A 21 2.44 -2.19 0.40
C GLY A 21 3.22 -1.33 -0.61
N MET A 22 2.91 -0.04 -0.70
CA MET A 22 3.62 0.91 -1.56
C MET A 22 5.09 1.08 -1.14
N ARG A 23 5.35 1.12 0.16
CA ARG A 23 6.69 1.21 0.73
C ARG A 23 7.54 -0.02 0.39
N ARG A 24 6.97 -1.22 0.39
CA ARG A 24 7.71 -2.45 0.07
C ARG A 24 8.39 -2.42 -1.29
N ALA A 25 7.76 -1.86 -2.30
CA ALA A 25 8.38 -1.70 -3.62
C ALA A 25 9.65 -0.83 -3.54
N VAL A 26 9.59 0.27 -2.80
CA VAL A 26 10.72 1.18 -2.58
C VAL A 26 11.84 0.49 -1.79
N LEU A 27 11.48 -0.29 -0.76
CA LEU A 27 12.45 -1.05 0.05
C LEU A 27 13.21 -2.07 -0.78
N ILE A 28 12.53 -2.87 -1.62
CA ILE A 28 13.17 -3.87 -2.48
C ILE A 28 14.19 -3.19 -3.41
N PHE A 29 13.85 -2.04 -3.99
CA PHE A 29 14.80 -1.27 -4.80
C PHE A 29 16.00 -0.79 -3.99
N LYS A 30 15.77 -0.27 -2.79
CA LYS A 30 16.83 0.20 -1.89
C LYS A 30 17.78 -0.92 -1.51
N GLU A 31 17.23 -2.08 -1.16
CA GLU A 31 17.99 -3.28 -0.79
C GLU A 31 18.83 -3.81 -1.95
N SER A 32 18.25 -3.89 -3.14
CA SER A 32 18.97 -4.33 -4.34
C SER A 32 20.11 -3.40 -4.74
N MET A 33 20.05 -2.13 -4.35
CA MET A 33 21.08 -1.13 -4.62
C MET A 33 22.14 -1.00 -3.51
N GLY A 34 22.02 -1.73 -2.40
CA GLY A 34 22.97 -1.72 -1.28
C GLY A 34 22.99 -0.42 -0.49
N LEU A 35 21.89 0.34 -0.46
CA LEU A 35 21.80 1.66 0.18
C LEU A 35 21.51 1.60 1.69
N PHE A 36 21.95 0.56 2.39
CA PHE A 36 21.69 0.37 3.82
C PHE A 36 22.37 1.40 4.72
N TRP A 37 23.55 1.86 4.34
CA TRP A 37 24.35 2.74 5.16
C TRP A 37 23.71 4.11 5.41
N TYR A 38 23.03 4.65 4.41
CA TYR A 38 22.40 5.97 4.48
C TYR A 38 21.12 6.00 5.32
N ASP A 39 20.57 4.84 5.65
CA ASP A 39 19.24 4.70 6.25
C ASP A 39 19.26 3.97 7.61
N ARG A 40 20.45 3.65 8.14
CA ARG A 40 20.59 2.87 9.38
C ARG A 40 19.94 3.52 10.60
N TYR A 41 20.00 4.84 10.71
CA TYR A 41 19.42 5.57 11.83
C TYR A 41 17.90 5.79 11.70
N LYS A 42 17.35 5.64 10.51
CA LYS A 42 15.92 5.80 10.26
C LYS A 42 15.10 4.78 11.05
N ALA A 43 15.51 3.52 11.09
CA ALA A 43 14.80 2.47 11.82
C ALA A 43 14.69 2.78 13.31
N ILE A 44 15.75 3.33 13.90
CA ILE A 44 15.77 3.75 15.30
C ILE A 44 14.83 4.94 15.52
N ALA A 45 14.90 5.95 14.64
CA ALA A 45 14.02 7.12 14.70
C ALA A 45 12.55 6.73 14.54
N GLU A 46 12.23 5.84 13.59
CA GLU A 46 10.87 5.31 13.36
C GLU A 46 10.36 4.57 14.61
N ALA A 47 11.19 3.73 15.24
CA ALA A 47 10.82 2.99 16.44
C ALA A 47 10.55 3.92 17.64
N ILE A 48 11.41 4.91 17.87
CA ILE A 48 11.23 5.89 18.95
C ILE A 48 9.96 6.73 18.71
N LEU A 49 9.77 7.27 17.50
CA LEU A 49 8.59 8.03 17.16
C LEU A 49 7.31 7.20 17.28
N ASN A 50 7.34 5.95 16.82
CA ASN A 50 6.21 5.04 16.96
C ASN A 50 5.85 4.82 18.42
N LEU A 51 6.84 4.53 19.27
CA LEU A 51 6.61 4.33 20.70
C LEU A 51 6.01 5.58 21.36
N VAL A 52 6.62 6.75 21.15
CA VAL A 52 6.17 8.00 21.75
C VAL A 52 4.75 8.36 21.30
N ILE A 53 4.49 8.35 19.99
CA ILE A 53 3.18 8.72 19.45
C ILE A 53 2.12 7.68 19.87
N SER A 54 2.44 6.39 19.86
CA SER A 54 1.51 5.34 20.27
C SER A 54 1.13 5.46 21.74
N VAL A 55 2.09 5.72 22.63
CA VAL A 55 1.81 5.93 24.07
C VAL A 55 0.93 7.15 24.30
N LEU A 56 1.19 8.25 23.60
CA LEU A 56 0.35 9.46 23.69
C LEU A 56 -1.07 9.23 23.18
N LEU A 57 -1.20 8.52 22.05
CA LEU A 57 -2.52 8.30 21.43
C LEU A 57 -3.32 7.19 22.11
N VAL A 58 -2.67 6.21 22.74
CA VAL A 58 -3.39 5.12 23.42
C VAL A 58 -4.19 5.62 24.62
N THR A 59 -3.71 6.65 25.31
CA THR A 59 -4.41 7.25 26.47
C THR A 59 -5.75 7.88 26.06
N HIS A 60 -5.87 8.39 24.83
CA HIS A 60 -7.07 9.06 24.34
C HIS A 60 -7.97 8.16 23.47
N PHE A 61 -7.36 7.30 22.63
CA PHE A 61 -8.06 6.51 21.62
C PHE A 61 -7.99 5.00 21.86
N GLY A 62 -7.35 4.54 22.93
CA GLY A 62 -7.18 3.12 23.22
C GLY A 62 -6.39 2.41 22.12
N VAL A 63 -6.80 1.18 21.78
CA VAL A 63 -6.11 0.34 20.77
C VAL A 63 -6.03 1.01 19.39
N ALA A 64 -7.03 1.81 19.00
CA ALA A 64 -6.98 2.57 17.76
C ALA A 64 -5.84 3.59 17.73
N GLY A 65 -5.47 4.14 18.89
CA GLY A 65 -4.33 5.04 19.07
C GLY A 65 -2.99 4.39 18.73
N VAL A 66 -2.80 3.11 19.04
CA VAL A 66 -1.58 2.37 18.66
C VAL A 66 -1.42 2.28 17.15
N PHE A 67 -2.50 1.90 16.45
CA PHE A 67 -2.48 1.84 14.97
C PHE A 67 -2.29 3.21 14.33
N ALA A 68 -2.88 4.26 14.89
CA ALA A 68 -2.67 5.63 14.45
C ALA A 68 -1.24 6.10 14.69
N GLY A 69 -0.61 5.69 15.81
CA GLY A 69 0.78 5.96 16.12
C GLY A 69 1.72 5.35 15.10
N THR A 70 1.52 4.08 14.75
CA THR A 70 2.28 3.40 13.69
C THR A 70 2.12 4.10 12.35
N PHE A 71 0.90 4.50 12.00
CA PHE A 71 0.63 5.25 10.78
C PHE A 71 1.39 6.58 10.74
N CYS A 72 1.28 7.39 11.79
CA CYS A 72 1.95 8.69 11.88
C CYS A 72 3.48 8.56 11.84
N SER A 73 4.06 7.62 12.59
CA SER A 73 5.51 7.41 12.58
C SER A 73 6.02 6.99 11.21
N THR A 74 5.32 6.08 10.52
CA THR A 74 5.68 5.63 9.18
C THR A 74 5.57 6.77 8.15
N VAL A 75 4.52 7.59 8.22
CA VAL A 75 4.35 8.74 7.32
C VAL A 75 5.41 9.79 7.57
N LEU A 76 5.74 10.09 8.82
CA LEU A 76 6.73 11.11 9.18
C LEU A 76 8.16 10.71 8.83
N THR A 77 8.48 9.43 8.89
CA THR A 77 9.85 8.94 8.67
C THR A 77 10.01 8.27 7.31
N SER A 78 9.33 7.17 7.08
CA SER A 78 9.65 6.25 6.00
C SER A 78 9.18 6.72 4.64
N VAL A 79 8.02 7.34 4.55
CA VAL A 79 7.43 7.80 3.27
C VAL A 79 8.30 8.86 2.58
N TRP A 80 9.04 9.65 3.35
CA TRP A 80 9.91 10.71 2.80
C TRP A 80 11.35 10.25 2.63
N VAL A 81 11.91 9.61 3.64
CA VAL A 81 13.35 9.27 3.67
C VAL A 81 13.72 8.21 2.65
N GLU A 82 12.91 7.16 2.51
CA GLU A 82 13.22 6.06 1.58
C GLU A 82 13.32 6.49 0.11
N PRO A 83 12.32 7.18 -0.47
CA PRO A 83 12.42 7.68 -1.84
C PRO A 83 13.52 8.73 -2.00
N TYR A 84 13.69 9.60 -0.99
CA TYR A 84 14.71 10.64 -1.03
C TYR A 84 16.13 10.04 -1.16
N VAL A 85 16.45 9.02 -0.36
CA VAL A 85 17.76 8.34 -0.41
C VAL A 85 17.99 7.72 -1.79
N ILE A 86 17.01 7.02 -2.36
CA ILE A 86 17.14 6.38 -3.67
C ILE A 86 17.35 7.43 -4.77
N TYR A 87 16.50 8.45 -4.81
CA TYR A 87 16.53 9.46 -5.87
C TYR A 87 17.77 10.35 -5.80
N LYS A 88 18.22 10.72 -4.61
CA LYS A 88 19.40 11.55 -4.41
C LYS A 88 20.70 10.82 -4.71
N TYR A 89 20.88 9.61 -4.17
CA TYR A 89 22.18 8.93 -4.21
C TYR A 89 22.36 8.01 -5.43
N ARG A 90 21.28 7.47 -6.00
CA ARG A 90 21.37 6.54 -7.13
C ARG A 90 20.81 7.07 -8.43
N LEU A 91 19.59 7.59 -8.43
CA LEU A 91 18.98 8.06 -9.67
C LEU A 91 19.42 9.46 -10.09
N LYS A 92 19.92 10.28 -9.15
CA LYS A 92 20.28 11.71 -9.38
C LYS A 92 19.17 12.49 -10.07
N LYS A 93 17.91 12.18 -9.77
CA LYS A 93 16.70 12.80 -10.34
C LYS A 93 15.89 13.48 -9.23
N PRO A 94 15.07 14.49 -9.56
CA PRO A 94 14.22 15.14 -8.57
C PRO A 94 13.19 14.16 -7.99
N VAL A 95 13.07 14.14 -6.67
CA VAL A 95 12.16 13.26 -5.91
C VAL A 95 10.69 13.60 -6.18
N ILE A 96 10.40 14.82 -6.63
CA ILE A 96 9.05 15.33 -6.91
C ILE A 96 8.29 14.40 -7.86
N GLY A 97 8.96 13.87 -8.89
CA GLY A 97 8.33 12.94 -9.85
C GLY A 97 7.82 11.65 -9.21
N PHE A 98 8.46 11.18 -8.13
CA PHE A 98 7.97 10.04 -7.35
C PHE A 98 6.70 10.41 -6.58
N PHE A 99 6.69 11.55 -5.88
CA PHE A 99 5.54 11.96 -5.09
C PHE A 99 4.30 12.25 -5.96
N VAL A 100 4.49 12.83 -7.14
CA VAL A 100 3.38 13.02 -8.09
C VAL A 100 2.76 11.68 -8.50
N LYS A 101 3.59 10.68 -8.83
CA LYS A 101 3.09 9.33 -9.12
C LYS A 101 2.41 8.70 -7.91
N TYR A 102 2.99 8.86 -6.72
CA TYR A 102 2.45 8.33 -5.47
C TYR A 102 1.04 8.89 -5.17
N VAL A 103 0.88 10.22 -5.28
CA VAL A 103 -0.41 10.89 -5.10
C VAL A 103 -1.43 10.45 -6.15
N ARG A 104 -1.00 10.27 -7.41
CA ARG A 104 -1.87 9.75 -8.47
C ARG A 104 -2.36 8.34 -8.16
N TYR A 105 -1.50 7.44 -7.68
CA TYR A 105 -1.90 6.10 -7.27
C TYR A 105 -2.84 6.10 -6.07
N LEU A 106 -2.58 6.96 -5.07
CA LEU A 106 -3.48 7.19 -3.95
C LEU A 106 -4.87 7.64 -4.42
N GLY A 107 -4.93 8.60 -5.35
CA GLY A 107 -6.18 9.08 -5.92
C GLY A 107 -6.97 7.98 -6.61
N VAL A 108 -6.31 7.19 -7.48
CA VAL A 108 -6.96 6.06 -8.18
C VAL A 108 -7.48 5.03 -7.17
N MET A 109 -6.69 4.67 -6.16
CA MET A 109 -7.11 3.71 -5.13
C MET A 109 -8.28 4.21 -4.29
N SER A 110 -8.30 5.52 -3.96
CA SER A 110 -9.43 6.13 -3.23
C SER A 110 -10.73 6.09 -4.06
N VAL A 111 -10.64 6.33 -5.36
CA VAL A 111 -11.80 6.23 -6.28
C VAL A 111 -12.28 4.78 -6.39
N VAL A 112 -11.36 3.84 -6.59
CA VAL A 112 -11.68 2.40 -6.67
C VAL A 112 -12.34 1.92 -5.38
N TRP A 113 -11.81 2.34 -4.23
CA TRP A 113 -12.39 2.01 -2.92
C TRP A 113 -13.79 2.59 -2.76
N GLY A 114 -14.00 3.87 -3.09
CA GLY A 114 -15.32 4.52 -3.02
C GLY A 114 -16.37 3.84 -3.90
N ILE A 115 -16.00 3.48 -5.13
CA ILE A 115 -16.88 2.74 -6.05
C ILE A 115 -17.22 1.37 -5.48
N THR A 116 -16.23 0.64 -4.96
CA THR A 116 -16.45 -0.70 -4.39
C THR A 116 -17.36 -0.63 -3.16
N GLU A 117 -17.13 0.33 -2.26
CA GLU A 117 -17.98 0.54 -1.08
C GLU A 117 -19.41 0.89 -1.47
N PHE A 118 -19.58 1.73 -2.49
CA PHE A 118 -20.90 2.08 -3.03
C PHE A 118 -21.66 0.84 -3.49
N TYR A 119 -21.06 -0.02 -4.30
CA TYR A 119 -21.71 -1.25 -4.76
C TYR A 119 -21.97 -2.24 -3.62
N CYS A 120 -21.06 -2.36 -2.66
CA CYS A 120 -21.25 -3.22 -1.50
C CYS A 120 -22.44 -2.81 -0.62
N ASN A 121 -22.79 -1.53 -0.58
CA ASN A 121 -23.92 -1.02 0.19
C ASN A 121 -25.28 -1.35 -0.43
N PHE A 122 -25.33 -1.62 -1.75
CA PHE A 122 -26.57 -2.08 -2.41
C PHE A 122 -26.92 -3.53 -2.09
N VAL A 123 -25.94 -4.34 -1.69
CA VAL A 123 -26.18 -5.76 -1.39
C VAL A 123 -26.75 -5.90 0.02
N LYS A 124 -28.07 -6.12 0.09
CA LYS A 124 -28.82 -6.38 1.32
C LYS A 124 -29.51 -7.75 1.21
N GLY A 125 -29.58 -8.52 2.30
CA GLY A 125 -30.22 -9.83 2.30
C GLY A 125 -29.70 -10.72 3.43
N GLN A 126 -29.82 -12.04 3.28
CA GLN A 126 -29.34 -13.02 4.25
C GLN A 126 -27.81 -12.93 4.41
N ALA A 127 -27.32 -13.01 5.63
CA ALA A 127 -25.93 -12.76 6.00
C ALA A 127 -24.91 -13.55 5.16
N PHE A 128 -25.18 -14.81 4.87
CA PHE A 128 -24.29 -15.68 4.11
C PHE A 128 -24.20 -15.31 2.61
N LEU A 129 -25.36 -15.06 1.98
CA LEU A 129 -25.41 -14.62 0.58
C LEU A 129 -24.77 -13.25 0.40
N VAL A 130 -25.03 -12.32 1.32
CA VAL A 130 -24.42 -10.98 1.33
C VAL A 130 -22.90 -11.08 1.44
N LEU A 131 -22.36 -11.99 2.26
CA LEU A 131 -20.93 -12.19 2.38
C LEU A 131 -20.30 -12.64 1.05
N ILE A 132 -20.88 -13.65 0.39
CA ILE A 132 -20.37 -14.18 -0.89
C ILE A 132 -20.45 -13.10 -1.98
N CYS A 133 -21.58 -12.39 -2.10
CA CYS A 133 -21.73 -11.33 -3.07
C CYS A 133 -20.73 -10.18 -2.85
N ARG A 134 -20.53 -9.73 -1.61
CA ARG A 134 -19.54 -8.69 -1.28
C ARG A 134 -18.12 -9.14 -1.58
N LEU A 135 -17.80 -10.41 -1.30
CA LEU A 135 -16.49 -10.97 -1.62
C LEU A 135 -16.25 -11.00 -3.13
N GLY A 136 -17.25 -11.40 -3.92
CA GLY A 136 -17.22 -11.33 -5.38
C GLY A 136 -17.03 -9.90 -5.91
N ILE A 137 -17.78 -8.94 -5.38
CA ILE A 137 -17.66 -7.51 -5.71
C ILE A 137 -16.26 -7.00 -5.41
N CYS A 138 -15.74 -7.27 -4.22
CA CYS A 138 -14.40 -6.86 -3.80
C CYS A 138 -13.28 -7.52 -4.62
N LEU A 139 -13.50 -8.70 -5.19
CA LEU A 139 -12.54 -9.34 -6.08
C LEU A 139 -12.61 -8.80 -7.51
N VAL A 140 -13.82 -8.61 -8.06
CA VAL A 140 -14.00 -8.27 -9.47
C VAL A 140 -13.83 -6.79 -9.73
N ILE A 141 -14.55 -5.94 -8.99
CA ILE A 141 -14.61 -4.48 -9.29
C ILE A 141 -13.22 -3.82 -9.20
N PRO A 142 -12.44 -3.95 -8.12
CA PRO A 142 -11.13 -3.32 -8.05
C PRO A 142 -10.17 -3.81 -9.14
N ASN A 143 -10.16 -5.11 -9.42
CA ASN A 143 -9.26 -5.67 -10.43
C ASN A 143 -9.61 -5.21 -11.86
N VAL A 144 -10.90 -5.14 -12.19
CA VAL A 144 -11.36 -4.63 -13.50
C VAL A 144 -11.04 -3.15 -13.64
N LEU A 145 -11.31 -2.33 -12.62
CA LEU A 145 -11.03 -0.90 -12.64
C LEU A 145 -9.53 -0.61 -12.76
N LEU A 146 -8.70 -1.31 -11.98
CA LEU A 146 -7.25 -1.19 -12.06
C LEU A 146 -6.72 -1.64 -13.43
N TRP A 147 -7.21 -2.77 -13.95
CA TRP A 147 -6.84 -3.23 -15.29
C TRP A 147 -7.19 -2.19 -16.35
N PHE A 148 -8.40 -1.62 -16.31
CA PHE A 148 -8.83 -0.61 -17.27
C PHE A 148 -8.01 0.68 -17.19
N THR A 149 -7.64 1.09 -15.96
CA THR A 149 -6.84 2.30 -15.70
C THR A 149 -5.39 2.13 -16.15
N TYR A 150 -4.80 0.94 -15.91
CA TYR A 150 -3.37 0.73 -16.10
C TYR A 150 -2.98 0.00 -17.38
N LYS A 151 -3.94 -0.63 -18.11
CA LYS A 151 -3.64 -1.42 -19.33
C LYS A 151 -2.88 -0.66 -20.42
N ARG A 152 -2.97 0.67 -20.44
CA ARG A 152 -2.29 1.54 -21.41
C ARG A 152 -0.96 2.13 -20.89
N THR A 153 -0.62 1.90 -19.64
CA THR A 153 0.63 2.43 -19.06
C THR A 153 1.83 1.58 -19.44
N GLU A 154 3.01 2.22 -19.49
CA GLU A 154 4.27 1.54 -19.77
C GLU A 154 4.61 0.50 -18.69
N GLU A 155 4.19 0.75 -17.44
CA GLU A 155 4.36 -0.19 -16.34
C GLU A 155 3.61 -1.51 -16.60
N TRP A 156 2.42 -1.46 -17.18
CA TRP A 156 1.65 -2.66 -17.55
C TRP A 156 2.33 -3.46 -18.66
N LYS A 157 2.82 -2.79 -19.69
CA LYS A 157 3.58 -3.44 -20.78
C LYS A 157 4.84 -4.14 -20.25
N ALA A 158 5.58 -3.48 -19.35
CA ALA A 158 6.75 -4.05 -18.71
C ALA A 158 6.41 -5.30 -17.89
N LEU A 159 5.35 -5.24 -17.07
CA LEU A 159 4.86 -6.36 -16.27
C LEU A 159 4.42 -7.53 -17.14
N TRP A 160 3.69 -7.27 -18.22
CA TRP A 160 3.24 -8.29 -19.15
C TRP A 160 4.40 -9.01 -19.86
N ASN A 161 5.41 -8.25 -20.29
CA ASN A 161 6.61 -8.80 -20.89
C ASN A 161 7.41 -9.66 -19.88
N LEU A 162 7.46 -9.25 -18.63
CA LEU A 162 8.12 -9.99 -17.56
C LEU A 162 7.39 -11.30 -17.26
N LEU A 163 6.05 -11.27 -17.17
CA LEU A 163 5.23 -12.47 -17.01
C LEU A 163 5.41 -13.45 -18.17
N LYS A 164 5.40 -12.97 -19.42
CA LYS A 164 5.67 -13.82 -20.59
C LYS A 164 7.05 -14.48 -20.54
N ARG A 165 8.08 -13.75 -20.09
CA ARG A 165 9.44 -14.30 -19.94
C ARG A 165 9.49 -15.38 -18.86
N ILE A 166 8.84 -15.17 -17.71
CA ILE A 166 8.79 -16.15 -16.62
C ILE A 166 8.02 -17.39 -17.07
N ALA A 167 6.84 -17.21 -17.66
CA ALA A 167 6.04 -18.31 -18.19
C ALA A 167 6.84 -19.13 -19.25
N GLY A 168 7.50 -18.45 -20.18
CA GLY A 168 8.36 -19.12 -21.17
C GLY A 168 9.49 -19.94 -20.54
N LYS A 169 10.12 -19.44 -19.48
CA LYS A 169 11.17 -20.20 -18.75
C LYS A 169 10.62 -21.40 -17.99
N VAL A 170 9.45 -21.27 -17.37
CA VAL A 170 8.80 -22.38 -16.66
C VAL A 170 8.38 -23.49 -17.64
N PHE A 171 7.80 -23.12 -18.78
CA PHE A 171 7.42 -24.11 -19.81
C PHE A 171 8.62 -24.70 -20.55
N ALA A 172 9.72 -23.99 -20.70
CA ALA A 172 10.95 -24.50 -21.29
C ALA A 172 11.75 -25.38 -20.32
N GLY A 173 11.71 -25.12 -19.02
CA GLY A 173 12.38 -25.91 -17.98
C GLY A 173 11.72 -27.27 -17.67
N GLY A 174 10.45 -27.44 -18.05
CA GLY A 174 9.73 -28.72 -17.88
C GLY A 174 10.00 -29.78 -18.96
N LYS A 175 10.93 -29.52 -19.88
CA LYS A 175 11.33 -30.46 -20.98
C LYS A 175 12.74 -31.04 -20.80
N ARG A 176 13.24 -31.15 -19.58
CA ARG A 176 14.46 -31.89 -19.27
C ARG A 176 14.16 -33.04 -18.32
#